data_b3d48b2b6e9f7d44a1832b7b22dfefc6
#
_entry.id   b3d48b2b6e9f7d44a1832b7b22dfefc6
#
_cell.length_a   1.000
_cell.length_b   1.000
_cell.length_c   1.000
_cell.angle_alpha   90.00
_cell.angle_beta   90.00
_cell.angle_gamma   90.00
#
_symmetry.space_group_name_H-M   'P 1'
#
loop_
_entity.id
_entity.type
_entity.pdbx_description
1 polymer ?
#
loop_
_entity_poly.entity_id
_entity_poly.type
_entity_poly.pdbx_seq_one_letter_code
_entity_poly.pdbx_strand_id
1 'polypeptide(L)'
;GLWTAATQTHFAHPGNRFYPALFEASIIQTPIDRGVGMTDDDRRSFTDRGIGITNVVHRATAKASELTPDELRSGGEQLRTFVRQHHPVVVAVAGITAYRTAFSRPRATTGEQPDLFEGSRLFVVPNPSGLNAHETTTTLAAAYRTAAVAAGLLAQ
;
A
#
# COMPACT_ATOMS: atom_id res chain seq x y z
N GLY A 1 12.45 1.09 7.01
CA GLY A 1 11.05 0.78 7.17
C GLY A 1 10.33 0.54 5.85
N LEU A 2 9.14 0.01 5.94
CA LEU A 2 8.23 -0.20 4.82
C LEU A 2 7.13 0.84 4.88
N TRP A 3 6.94 1.57 3.78
CA TRP A 3 5.83 2.49 3.64
C TRP A 3 4.86 1.97 2.59
N THR A 4 3.59 1.88 2.96
CA THR A 4 2.51 1.47 2.07
C THR A 4 1.68 2.69 1.70
N ALA A 5 1.54 2.94 0.42
CA ALA A 5 0.73 4.02 -0.11
C ALA A 5 -0.48 3.44 -0.84
N ALA A 6 -1.65 3.90 -0.49
CA ALA A 6 -2.90 3.45 -1.09
C ALA A 6 -3.61 4.59 -1.80
N THR A 7 -4.36 4.24 -2.82
CA THR A 7 -5.14 5.23 -3.58
C THR A 7 -6.49 5.50 -2.96
N GLN A 8 -6.93 4.66 -2.01
CA GLN A 8 -8.20 4.79 -1.30
C GLN A 8 -7.98 4.69 0.19
N THR A 9 -8.86 5.33 0.95
CA THR A 9 -8.80 5.40 2.41
C THR A 9 -9.67 4.37 3.12
N HIS A 10 -10.32 3.45 2.38
CA HIS A 10 -11.35 2.57 2.94
C HIS A 10 -10.84 1.20 3.37
N PHE A 11 -9.72 1.14 4.09
CA PHE A 11 -9.24 -0.14 4.63
C PHE A 11 -10.23 -0.75 5.63
N ALA A 12 -11.05 0.07 6.28
CA ALA A 12 -12.11 -0.38 7.18
C ALA A 12 -13.41 -0.80 6.47
N HIS A 13 -13.49 -0.66 5.14
CA HIS A 13 -14.66 -1.13 4.40
C HIS A 13 -14.76 -2.66 4.50
N PRO A 14 -15.97 -3.23 4.75
CA PRO A 14 -16.12 -4.68 4.96
C PRO A 14 -15.57 -5.57 3.84
N GLY A 15 -15.58 -5.10 2.61
CA GLY A 15 -15.02 -5.84 1.47
C GLY A 15 -13.53 -5.67 1.26
N ASN A 16 -12.86 -4.77 1.99
CA ASN A 16 -11.45 -4.52 1.82
C ASN A 16 -10.61 -5.60 2.48
N ARG A 17 -9.59 -6.10 1.79
CA ARG A 17 -8.79 -7.24 2.22
C ARG A 17 -7.40 -6.84 2.74
N PHE A 18 -7.16 -5.54 2.96
CA PHE A 18 -5.84 -5.07 3.39
C PHE A 18 -5.40 -5.68 4.72
N TYR A 19 -6.20 -5.51 5.78
CA TYR A 19 -5.85 -6.06 7.08
C TYR A 19 -5.80 -7.59 7.10
N PRO A 20 -6.76 -8.30 6.52
CA PRO A 20 -6.66 -9.76 6.39
C PRO A 20 -5.39 -10.22 5.66
N ALA A 21 -4.98 -9.52 4.60
CA ALA A 21 -3.77 -9.85 3.87
C ALA A 21 -2.52 -9.62 4.70
N LEU A 22 -2.45 -8.53 5.48
CA LEU A 22 -1.34 -8.28 6.40
C LEU A 22 -1.22 -9.40 7.43
N PHE A 23 -2.34 -9.86 7.95
CA PHE A 23 -2.35 -10.95 8.93
C PHE A 23 -1.91 -12.27 8.31
N GLU A 24 -2.44 -12.64 7.15
CA GLU A 24 -2.05 -13.86 6.45
C GLU A 24 -0.57 -13.85 6.04
N ALA A 25 -0.04 -12.68 5.70
CA ALA A 25 1.38 -12.50 5.36
C ALA A 25 2.29 -12.52 6.58
N SER A 26 1.77 -12.60 7.78
CA SER A 26 2.52 -12.52 9.05
C SER A 26 3.19 -11.15 9.29
N ILE A 27 2.72 -10.12 8.60
CA ILE A 27 3.19 -8.75 8.81
C ILE A 27 2.65 -8.22 10.12
N ILE A 28 1.41 -8.57 10.46
CA ILE A 28 0.82 -8.32 11.78
C ILE A 28 0.53 -9.65 12.47
N GLN A 29 0.64 -9.66 13.80
CA GLN A 29 0.47 -10.87 14.61
C GLN A 29 -0.95 -11.01 15.14
N THR A 30 -1.70 -9.92 15.21
CA THR A 30 -3.07 -9.89 15.73
C THR A 30 -3.98 -9.36 14.63
N PRO A 31 -5.10 -10.04 14.34
CA PRO A 31 -6.06 -9.54 13.35
C PRO A 31 -6.60 -8.16 13.73
N ILE A 32 -6.81 -7.33 12.72
CA ILE A 32 -7.44 -6.01 12.89
C ILE A 32 -8.89 -6.14 12.41
N ASP A 33 -9.83 -5.79 13.29
CA ASP A 33 -11.26 -5.78 12.96
C ASP A 33 -11.55 -4.63 11.99
N ARG A 34 -12.05 -4.94 10.81
CA ARG A 34 -12.36 -3.95 9.78
C ARG A 34 -13.46 -2.98 10.20
N GLY A 35 -14.37 -3.39 11.08
CA GLY A 35 -15.44 -2.52 11.57
C GLY A 35 -14.94 -1.48 12.56
N VAL A 36 -13.85 -1.78 13.28
CA VAL A 36 -13.25 -0.89 14.28
C VAL A 36 -12.04 -0.14 13.69
N GLY A 37 -11.29 -0.80 12.81
CA GLY A 37 -10.04 -0.27 12.26
C GLY A 37 -8.87 -0.45 13.22
N MET A 38 -7.79 0.28 12.97
CA MET A 38 -6.60 0.23 13.82
C MET A 38 -6.85 0.92 15.14
N THR A 39 -6.47 0.25 16.22
CA THR A 39 -6.42 0.86 17.56
C THR A 39 -5.13 1.66 17.72
N ASP A 40 -5.03 2.42 18.82
CA ASP A 40 -3.78 3.12 19.14
C ASP A 40 -2.63 2.15 19.38
N ASP A 41 -2.90 0.99 19.97
CA ASP A 41 -1.90 -0.06 20.15
C ASP A 41 -1.43 -0.62 18.80
N ASP A 42 -2.34 -0.81 17.85
CA ASP A 42 -1.98 -1.23 16.50
C ASP A 42 -1.07 -0.22 15.82
N ARG A 43 -1.38 1.08 15.94
CA ARG A 43 -0.56 2.15 15.36
C ARG A 43 0.83 2.20 15.96
N ARG A 44 0.93 2.05 17.29
CA ARG A 44 2.23 2.00 17.96
C ARG A 44 3.06 0.80 17.51
N SER A 45 2.41 -0.37 17.38
CA SER A 45 3.09 -1.57 16.89
C SER A 45 3.63 -1.36 15.47
N PHE A 46 2.86 -0.74 14.58
CA PHE A 46 3.31 -0.43 13.23
C PHE A 46 4.50 0.52 13.25
N THR A 47 4.40 1.61 14.00
CA THR A 47 5.47 2.61 14.12
C THR A 47 6.76 1.98 14.68
N ASP A 48 6.65 1.17 15.74
CA ASP A 48 7.79 0.51 16.38
C ASP A 48 8.48 -0.47 15.42
N ARG A 49 7.74 -1.07 14.51
CA ARG A 49 8.28 -1.98 13.50
C ARG A 49 8.75 -1.26 12.23
N GLY A 50 8.62 0.07 12.18
CA GLY A 50 9.01 0.85 11.03
C GLY A 50 8.03 0.74 9.85
N ILE A 51 6.77 0.44 10.11
CA ILE A 51 5.72 0.36 9.10
C ILE A 51 4.94 1.66 9.08
N GLY A 52 4.83 2.29 7.92
CA GLY A 52 4.01 3.47 7.70
C GLY A 52 2.92 3.20 6.68
N ILE A 53 1.78 3.83 6.87
CA ILE A 53 0.65 3.76 5.93
C ILE A 53 0.25 5.19 5.60
N THR A 54 0.11 5.47 4.32
CA THR A 54 -0.36 6.76 3.84
C THR A 54 -1.27 6.57 2.63
N ASN A 55 -1.87 7.65 2.16
CA ASN A 55 -2.72 7.63 0.98
C ASN A 55 -2.11 8.49 -0.12
N VAL A 56 -2.21 8.04 -1.37
CA VAL A 56 -1.82 8.84 -2.53
C VAL A 56 -2.79 10.01 -2.69
N VAL A 57 -4.09 9.74 -2.52
CA VAL A 57 -5.11 10.77 -2.53
C VAL A 57 -5.88 10.70 -1.22
N HIS A 58 -6.05 11.85 -0.57
CA HIS A 58 -6.69 11.93 0.75
C HIS A 58 -8.22 12.01 0.68
N ARG A 59 -8.79 12.15 -0.50
CA ARG A 59 -10.24 12.14 -0.70
C ARG A 59 -10.76 10.70 -0.66
N ALA A 60 -11.74 10.45 0.20
CA ALA A 60 -12.37 9.14 0.29
C ALA A 60 -13.27 8.89 -0.92
N THR A 61 -13.10 7.73 -1.56
CA THR A 61 -13.94 7.29 -2.66
C THR A 61 -14.25 5.81 -2.50
N ALA A 62 -15.35 5.36 -3.11
CA ALA A 62 -15.69 3.94 -3.11
C ALA A 62 -14.84 3.14 -4.13
N LYS A 63 -14.37 3.80 -5.17
CA LYS A 63 -13.60 3.17 -6.25
C LYS A 63 -12.44 4.07 -6.66
N ALA A 64 -11.31 3.46 -7.02
CA ALA A 64 -10.17 4.19 -7.57
C ALA A 64 -10.54 4.95 -8.86
N SER A 65 -11.48 4.42 -9.64
CA SER A 65 -11.97 5.05 -10.87
C SER A 65 -12.71 6.38 -10.63
N GLU A 66 -13.10 6.68 -9.39
CA GLU A 66 -13.71 7.96 -9.03
C GLU A 66 -12.68 9.08 -8.85
N LEU A 67 -11.39 8.74 -8.83
CA LEU A 67 -10.31 9.72 -8.73
C LEU A 67 -9.94 10.22 -10.12
N THR A 68 -9.76 11.53 -10.24
CA THR A 68 -9.34 12.11 -11.52
C THR A 68 -7.84 11.86 -11.77
N PRO A 69 -7.39 11.84 -13.03
CA PRO A 69 -5.95 11.76 -13.33
C PRO A 69 -5.13 12.86 -12.66
N ASP A 70 -5.66 14.08 -12.58
CA ASP A 70 -4.95 15.19 -11.94
C ASP A 70 -4.82 14.98 -10.42
N GLU A 71 -5.85 14.45 -9.77
CA GLU A 71 -5.77 14.07 -8.35
C GLU A 71 -4.69 13.01 -8.12
N LEU A 72 -4.63 12.01 -8.99
CA LEU A 72 -3.62 10.96 -8.89
C LEU A 72 -2.20 11.48 -9.10
N ARG A 73 -1.99 12.34 -10.10
CA ARG A 73 -0.68 12.94 -10.35
C ARG A 73 -0.22 13.84 -9.21
N SER A 74 -1.13 14.66 -8.70
CA SER A 74 -0.85 15.52 -7.54
C SER A 74 -0.49 14.69 -6.32
N GLY A 75 -1.25 13.62 -6.07
CA GLY A 75 -0.97 12.69 -4.98
C GLY A 75 0.37 11.99 -5.15
N GLY A 76 0.72 11.63 -6.38
CA GLY A 76 2.02 11.03 -6.69
C GLY A 76 3.18 11.96 -6.35
N GLU A 77 3.07 13.25 -6.68
CA GLU A 77 4.10 14.23 -6.31
C GLU A 77 4.20 14.43 -4.80
N GLN A 78 3.09 14.44 -4.10
CA GLN A 78 3.08 14.51 -2.63
C GLN A 78 3.75 13.27 -2.02
N LEU A 79 3.53 12.10 -2.58
CA LEU A 79 4.19 10.88 -2.13
C LEU A 79 5.70 10.95 -2.36
N ARG A 80 6.15 11.47 -3.49
CA ARG A 80 7.59 11.68 -3.73
C ARG A 80 8.22 12.57 -2.66
N THR A 81 7.59 13.68 -2.35
CA THR A 81 8.06 14.60 -1.31
C THR A 81 8.13 13.90 0.05
N PHE A 82 7.09 13.13 0.38
CA PHE A 82 7.00 12.40 1.62
C PHE A 82 8.12 11.36 1.75
N VAL A 83 8.38 10.61 0.69
CA VAL A 83 9.45 9.61 0.66
C VAL A 83 10.83 10.27 0.77
N ARG A 84 11.04 11.41 0.11
CA ARG A 84 12.28 12.18 0.26
C ARG A 84 12.55 12.62 1.70
N GLN A 85 11.49 12.95 2.44
CA GLN A 85 11.60 13.39 3.83
C GLN A 85 11.88 12.22 4.79
N HIS A 86 11.27 11.08 4.56
CA HIS A 86 11.28 9.97 5.52
C HIS A 86 12.24 8.84 5.19
N HIS A 87 12.74 8.76 3.97
CA HIS A 87 13.72 7.77 3.51
C HIS A 87 13.37 6.32 3.88
N PRO A 88 12.17 5.81 3.56
CA PRO A 88 11.87 4.41 3.82
C PRO A 88 12.76 3.51 2.97
N VAL A 89 13.03 2.30 3.45
CA VAL A 89 13.79 1.31 2.67
C VAL A 89 12.97 0.85 1.48
N VAL A 90 11.69 0.59 1.69
CA VAL A 90 10.76 0.10 0.68
C VAL A 90 9.47 0.91 0.71
N VAL A 91 8.97 1.24 -0.47
CA VAL A 91 7.62 1.80 -0.66
C VAL A 91 6.80 0.77 -1.44
N ALA A 92 5.60 0.48 -0.96
CA ALA A 92 4.64 -0.37 -1.67
C ALA A 92 3.40 0.46 -2.02
N VAL A 93 3.12 0.59 -3.31
CA VAL A 93 1.95 1.31 -3.81
C VAL A 93 0.88 0.29 -4.20
N ALA A 94 -0.31 0.44 -3.64
CA ALA A 94 -1.42 -0.47 -3.93
C ALA A 94 -2.26 0.04 -5.10
N GLY A 95 -2.38 -0.79 -6.13
CA GLY A 95 -3.20 -0.51 -7.31
C GLY A 95 -2.38 -0.11 -8.53
N ILE A 96 -2.26 -1.02 -9.50
CA ILE A 96 -1.45 -0.80 -10.70
C ILE A 96 -2.03 0.28 -11.61
N THR A 97 -3.35 0.32 -11.76
CA THR A 97 -4.00 1.29 -12.67
C THR A 97 -3.76 2.71 -12.18
N ALA A 98 -3.97 2.96 -10.88
CA ALA A 98 -3.71 4.27 -10.30
C ALA A 98 -2.22 4.62 -10.31
N TYR A 99 -1.35 3.66 -10.07
CA TYR A 99 0.09 3.85 -10.15
C TYR A 99 0.51 4.31 -11.54
N ARG A 100 0.03 3.65 -12.58
CA ARG A 100 0.36 4.01 -13.98
C ARG A 100 0.02 5.47 -14.28
N THR A 101 -1.14 5.93 -13.81
CA THR A 101 -1.58 7.32 -14.02
C THR A 101 -0.80 8.28 -13.15
N ALA A 102 -0.67 7.99 -11.85
CA ALA A 102 -0.02 8.90 -10.90
C ALA A 102 1.44 9.19 -11.24
N PHE A 103 2.15 8.21 -11.80
CA PHE A 103 3.59 8.30 -12.05
C PHE A 103 3.95 8.23 -13.54
N SER A 104 2.96 8.32 -14.42
CA SER A 104 3.17 8.31 -15.87
C SER A 104 3.98 7.10 -16.36
N ARG A 105 3.60 5.92 -15.87
CA ARG A 105 4.22 4.64 -16.21
C ARG A 105 3.20 3.69 -16.83
N PRO A 106 2.71 3.96 -18.05
CA PRO A 106 1.58 3.22 -18.62
C PRO A 106 1.86 1.73 -18.87
N ARG A 107 3.14 1.34 -18.92
CA ARG A 107 3.53 -0.06 -19.16
C ARG A 107 3.96 -0.79 -17.88
N ALA A 108 3.87 -0.15 -16.72
CA ALA A 108 4.26 -0.79 -15.47
C ALA A 108 3.41 -2.03 -15.19
N THR A 109 4.03 -3.03 -14.58
CA THR A 109 3.38 -4.23 -14.08
C THR A 109 3.57 -4.34 -12.58
N THR A 110 2.76 -5.15 -11.93
CA THR A 110 2.89 -5.37 -10.47
C THR A 110 4.21 -6.04 -10.13
N GLY A 111 4.64 -5.86 -8.90
CA GLY A 111 5.91 -6.37 -8.39
C GLY A 111 6.93 -5.27 -8.19
N GLU A 112 8.17 -5.66 -7.99
CA GLU A 112 9.26 -4.68 -7.83
C GLU A 112 9.49 -3.92 -9.14
N GLN A 113 9.60 -2.60 -9.02
CA GLN A 113 9.83 -1.74 -10.18
C GLN A 113 11.34 -1.63 -10.46
N PRO A 114 11.73 -1.44 -11.74
CA PRO A 114 13.15 -1.42 -12.10
C PRO A 114 13.92 -0.21 -11.56
N ASP A 115 13.22 0.92 -11.37
CA ASP A 115 13.85 2.14 -10.90
C ASP A 115 13.56 2.37 -9.42
N LEU A 116 14.52 2.98 -8.71
CA LEU A 116 14.29 3.43 -7.35
C LEU A 116 13.30 4.61 -7.34
N PHE A 117 12.54 4.72 -6.25
CA PHE A 117 11.58 5.78 -6.03
C PHE A 117 12.11 6.71 -4.93
N GLU A 118 12.68 7.84 -5.34
CA GLU A 118 13.33 8.78 -4.41
C GLU A 118 14.32 8.06 -3.48
N GLY A 119 15.10 7.14 -4.03
CA GLY A 119 16.08 6.36 -3.30
C GLY A 119 15.57 5.10 -2.61
N SER A 120 14.27 4.86 -2.59
CA SER A 120 13.65 3.67 -2.00
C SER A 120 13.39 2.61 -3.06
N ARG A 121 13.45 1.33 -2.68
CA ARG A 121 12.93 0.27 -3.53
C ARG A 121 11.41 0.42 -3.61
N LEU A 122 10.86 0.20 -4.80
CA LEU A 122 9.44 0.41 -5.07
C LEU A 122 8.79 -0.87 -5.54
N PHE A 123 7.70 -1.24 -4.88
CA PHE A 123 6.84 -2.35 -5.28
C PHE A 123 5.46 -1.81 -5.61
N VAL A 124 4.86 -2.33 -6.67
CA VAL A 124 3.43 -2.11 -6.92
C VAL A 124 2.71 -3.41 -6.57
N VAL A 125 1.80 -3.32 -5.61
CA VAL A 125 1.03 -4.46 -5.12
C VAL A 125 -0.42 -4.31 -5.60
N PRO A 126 -1.16 -5.43 -5.72
CA PRO A 126 -2.55 -5.34 -6.15
C PRO A 126 -3.40 -4.54 -5.16
N ASN A 127 -4.43 -3.89 -5.68
CA ASN A 127 -5.38 -3.14 -4.87
C ASN A 127 -6.15 -4.12 -3.95
N PRO A 128 -6.16 -3.88 -2.61
CA PRO A 128 -6.87 -4.76 -1.67
C PRO A 128 -8.39 -4.57 -1.67
N SER A 129 -8.93 -3.70 -2.50
CA SER A 129 -10.37 -3.47 -2.59
C SER A 129 -11.14 -4.76 -2.86
N GLY A 130 -12.28 -4.93 -2.21
CA GLY A 130 -13.20 -6.04 -2.47
C GLY A 130 -13.78 -6.02 -3.88
N LEU A 131 -13.63 -4.91 -4.62
CA LEU A 131 -14.04 -4.80 -6.01
C LEU A 131 -13.02 -5.41 -6.99
N ASN A 132 -11.82 -5.75 -6.52
CA ASN A 132 -10.80 -6.39 -7.34
C ASN A 132 -11.06 -7.90 -7.40
N ALA A 133 -11.80 -8.35 -8.43
CA ALA A 133 -12.22 -9.74 -8.57
C ALA A 133 -11.09 -10.70 -8.93
N HIS A 134 -9.94 -10.19 -9.36
CA HIS A 134 -8.79 -11.00 -9.78
C HIS A 134 -7.89 -11.44 -8.63
N GLU A 135 -8.12 -10.89 -7.44
CA GLU A 135 -7.27 -11.14 -6.28
C GLU A 135 -8.02 -11.81 -5.15
N THR A 136 -7.32 -12.62 -4.38
CA THR A 136 -7.80 -13.20 -3.11
C THR A 136 -6.96 -12.64 -1.98
N THR A 137 -7.38 -12.88 -0.74
CA THR A 137 -6.56 -12.52 0.43
C THR A 137 -5.19 -13.18 0.36
N THR A 138 -5.12 -14.44 -0.11
CA THR A 138 -3.87 -15.18 -0.23
C THR A 138 -2.93 -14.59 -1.27
N THR A 139 -3.44 -14.18 -2.44
CA THR A 139 -2.60 -13.57 -3.48
C THR A 139 -2.12 -12.18 -3.06
N LEU A 140 -2.96 -11.41 -2.37
CA LEU A 140 -2.56 -10.13 -1.79
C LEU A 140 -1.48 -10.30 -0.73
N ALA A 141 -1.66 -11.29 0.16
CA ALA A 141 -0.68 -11.60 1.20
C ALA A 141 0.68 -11.95 0.62
N ALA A 142 0.71 -12.73 -0.47
CA ALA A 142 1.96 -13.08 -1.15
C ALA A 142 2.68 -11.84 -1.67
N ALA A 143 1.96 -10.91 -2.30
CA ALA A 143 2.54 -9.67 -2.82
C ALA A 143 3.07 -8.79 -1.70
N TYR A 144 2.32 -8.61 -0.62
CA TYR A 144 2.71 -7.79 0.53
C TYR A 144 3.91 -8.40 1.26
N ARG A 145 3.95 -9.73 1.37
CA ARG A 145 5.07 -10.43 1.97
C ARG A 145 6.37 -10.18 1.21
N THR A 146 6.33 -10.18 -0.12
CA THR A 146 7.51 -9.89 -0.93
C THR A 146 8.09 -8.51 -0.60
N ALA A 147 7.24 -7.49 -0.50
CA ALA A 147 7.67 -6.16 -0.11
C ALA A 147 8.21 -6.11 1.33
N ALA A 148 7.56 -6.81 2.25
CA ALA A 148 7.97 -6.86 3.65
C ALA A 148 9.33 -7.57 3.83
N VAL A 149 9.57 -8.63 3.09
CA VAL A 149 10.88 -9.31 3.08
C VAL A 149 11.96 -8.35 2.57
N ALA A 150 11.69 -7.64 1.48
CA ALA A 150 12.62 -6.65 0.93
C ALA A 150 12.94 -5.53 1.94
N ALA A 151 11.98 -5.17 2.78
CA ALA A 151 12.14 -4.14 3.82
C ALA A 151 12.84 -4.68 5.08
N GLY A 152 13.11 -5.98 5.16
CA GLY A 152 13.72 -6.60 6.33
C GLY A 152 12.76 -6.86 7.49
N LEU A 153 11.45 -6.75 7.27
CA LEU A 153 10.45 -7.01 8.31
C LEU A 153 10.22 -8.50 8.55
N LEU A 154 10.42 -9.31 7.52
CA LEU A 154 10.19 -10.76 7.56
C LEU A 154 11.39 -11.47 6.96
N ALA A 155 11.69 -12.67 7.45
CA ALA A 155 12.66 -13.57 6.84
C ALA A 155 12.05 -14.21 5.59
N GLN A 156 12.93 -14.58 4.66
CA GLN A 156 12.52 -15.30 3.45
C GLN A 156 11.96 -16.69 3.76
#